data_f615a2a204f86d95617185426c58c66b
#
_entry.id   f615a2a204f86d95617185426c58c66b
#
_cell.length_a   1.000
_cell.length_b   1.000
_cell.length_c   1.000
_cell.angle_alpha   90.00
_cell.angle_beta   90.00
_cell.angle_gamma   90.00
#
_symmetry.space_group_name_H-M   'P 1'
#
loop_
_entity.id
_entity.type
_entity.pdbx_description
1 polymer ?
#
loop_
_entity_poly.entity_id
_entity_poly.type
_entity_poly.pdbx_seq_one_letter_code
_entity_poly.pdbx_strand_id
1 'polypeptide(L)'
;MENRVVITGIGIYSCIGISLEEVKNSLYEGKSGIILDQERKEFGYRSGLTGFVPKPDLKNLLSRRQRISMGEESEYAYMATIDALKYAGISQEFIDENEVGILYGNDSVSQAVVEAIDIVREKKDTQLMGSGAIFKSMNSTVTMNLATIFKLRGINMTISAAC
;
A
#
# COMPACT_ATOMS: atom_id res chain seq x y z
N MET A 1 -9.69 -31.42 -17.68
CA MET A 1 -10.08 -30.05 -18.11
C MET A 1 -8.97 -29.12 -17.65
N GLU A 2 -8.35 -28.37 -18.54
CA GLU A 2 -7.38 -27.36 -18.16
C GLU A 2 -8.13 -26.19 -17.52
N ASN A 3 -7.75 -25.85 -16.29
CA ASN A 3 -8.30 -24.68 -15.61
C ASN A 3 -7.74 -23.42 -16.25
N ARG A 4 -8.60 -22.56 -16.79
CA ARG A 4 -8.22 -21.26 -17.33
C ARG A 4 -8.11 -20.24 -16.19
N VAL A 5 -7.00 -19.52 -16.15
CA VAL A 5 -6.79 -18.38 -15.25
C VAL A 5 -6.97 -17.09 -16.03
N VAL A 6 -7.73 -16.15 -15.46
CA VAL A 6 -8.05 -14.86 -16.09
C VAL A 6 -7.85 -13.72 -15.11
N ILE A 7 -7.52 -12.52 -15.62
CA ILE A 7 -7.49 -11.28 -14.85
C ILE A 7 -8.90 -10.66 -14.95
N THR A 8 -9.57 -10.49 -13.83
CA THR A 8 -10.95 -9.97 -13.78
C THR A 8 -11.04 -8.50 -13.39
N GLY A 9 -10.02 -7.95 -12.71
CA GLY A 9 -9.99 -6.56 -12.31
C GLY A 9 -8.57 -6.04 -12.12
N ILE A 10 -8.42 -4.74 -12.28
CA ILE A 10 -7.17 -4.01 -12.09
C ILE A 10 -7.45 -2.80 -11.22
N GLY A 11 -6.57 -2.54 -10.24
CA GLY A 11 -6.55 -1.32 -9.45
C GLY A 11 -5.14 -0.75 -9.41
N ILE A 12 -5.03 0.56 -9.50
CA ILE A 12 -3.76 1.28 -9.55
C ILE A 12 -3.82 2.48 -8.61
N TYR A 13 -2.74 2.68 -7.85
CA TYR A 13 -2.53 3.88 -7.04
C TYR A 13 -1.09 4.32 -7.20
N SER A 14 -0.84 5.39 -7.94
CA SER A 14 0.51 5.76 -8.39
C SER A 14 0.69 7.26 -8.56
N CYS A 15 1.94 7.68 -8.81
CA CYS A 15 2.27 9.08 -9.07
C CYS A 15 1.73 9.63 -10.41
N ILE A 16 1.27 8.77 -11.32
CA ILE A 16 0.65 9.19 -12.58
C ILE A 16 -0.88 9.09 -12.58
N GLY A 17 -1.46 8.68 -11.47
CA GLY A 17 -2.91 8.61 -11.28
C GLY A 17 -3.30 7.67 -10.15
N ILE A 18 -4.43 7.94 -9.53
CA ILE A 18 -5.00 7.16 -8.43
C ILE A 18 -6.22 6.33 -8.86
N SER A 19 -6.49 6.29 -10.13
CA SER A 19 -7.51 5.46 -10.77
C SER A 19 -7.01 4.95 -12.12
N LEU A 20 -7.62 3.87 -12.61
CA LEU A 20 -7.26 3.29 -13.91
C LEU A 20 -7.41 4.29 -15.06
N GLU A 21 -8.46 5.13 -15.02
CA GLU A 21 -8.71 6.14 -16.06
C GLU A 21 -7.67 7.27 -16.03
N GLU A 22 -7.28 7.76 -14.84
CA GLU A 22 -6.22 8.76 -14.71
C GLU A 22 -4.88 8.24 -15.21
N VAL A 23 -4.51 7.01 -14.83
CA VAL A 23 -3.27 6.37 -15.29
C VAL A 23 -3.27 6.20 -16.79
N LYS A 24 -4.37 5.71 -17.37
CA LYS A 24 -4.54 5.59 -18.82
C LYS A 24 -4.34 6.93 -19.52
N ASN A 25 -5.01 7.98 -19.05
CA ASN A 25 -4.89 9.32 -19.65
C ASN A 25 -3.46 9.85 -19.52
N SER A 26 -2.83 9.68 -18.37
CA SER A 26 -1.43 10.09 -18.16
C SER A 26 -0.47 9.40 -19.11
N LEU A 27 -0.67 8.09 -19.36
CA LEU A 27 0.14 7.33 -20.31
C LEU A 27 -0.06 7.82 -21.76
N TYR A 28 -1.30 8.07 -22.19
CA TYR A 28 -1.59 8.58 -23.53
C TYR A 28 -1.06 10.00 -23.76
N GLU A 29 -1.11 10.83 -22.73
CA GLU A 29 -0.66 12.23 -22.77
C GLU A 29 0.86 12.36 -22.51
N GLY A 30 1.54 11.27 -22.17
CA GLY A 30 2.97 11.30 -21.81
C GLY A 30 3.26 12.10 -20.53
N LYS A 31 2.30 12.17 -19.60
CA LYS A 31 2.49 12.86 -18.31
C LYS A 31 3.50 12.15 -17.44
N SER A 32 4.40 12.91 -16.87
CA SER A 32 5.31 12.45 -15.83
C SER A 32 4.69 12.68 -14.46
N GLY A 33 4.78 11.68 -13.58
CA GLY A 33 4.45 11.83 -12.16
C GLY A 33 5.61 12.33 -11.30
N ILE A 34 6.73 12.70 -11.93
CA ILE A 34 7.90 13.19 -11.21
C ILE A 34 7.75 14.68 -10.95
N ILE A 35 7.89 15.06 -9.69
CA ILE A 35 7.85 16.45 -9.23
C ILE A 35 9.13 16.84 -8.51
N LEU A 36 9.35 18.15 -8.35
CA LEU A 36 10.36 18.67 -7.46
C LEU A 36 9.79 18.73 -6.04
N ASP A 37 10.42 17.99 -5.14
CA ASP A 37 10.10 17.96 -3.72
C ASP A 37 11.11 18.81 -2.97
N GLN A 38 10.63 19.95 -2.44
CA GLN A 38 11.50 20.90 -1.74
C GLN A 38 11.98 20.35 -0.40
N GLU A 39 11.17 19.57 0.30
CA GLU A 39 11.55 18.94 1.56
C GLU A 39 12.77 18.01 1.40
N ARG A 40 12.81 17.24 0.32
CA ARG A 40 13.99 16.41 -0.02
C ARG A 40 15.25 17.24 -0.19
N LYS A 41 15.14 18.43 -0.78
CA LYS A 41 16.28 19.36 -0.91
C LYS A 41 16.75 19.86 0.44
N GLU A 42 15.83 20.23 1.31
CA GLU A 42 16.12 20.70 2.67
C GLU A 42 16.75 19.62 3.54
N PHE A 43 16.39 18.35 3.34
CA PHE A 43 17.07 17.20 3.96
C PHE A 43 18.51 16.97 3.44
N GLY A 44 18.91 17.61 2.36
CA GLY A 44 20.24 17.47 1.78
C GLY A 44 20.36 16.40 0.68
N TYR A 45 19.26 15.89 0.14
CA TYR A 45 19.30 15.01 -1.02
C TYR A 45 19.85 15.75 -2.25
N ARG A 46 20.79 15.13 -3.00
CA ARG A 46 21.32 15.70 -4.23
C ARG A 46 20.23 15.92 -5.28
N SER A 47 19.33 14.96 -5.42
CA SER A 47 18.12 15.09 -6.26
C SER A 47 16.92 15.44 -5.38
N GLY A 48 16.19 16.49 -5.73
CA GLY A 48 14.86 16.78 -5.16
C GLY A 48 13.72 16.17 -5.98
N LEU A 49 14.02 15.34 -6.99
CA LEU A 49 12.99 14.72 -7.80
C LEU A 49 12.43 13.49 -7.10
N THR A 50 11.10 13.36 -7.12
CA THR A 50 10.38 12.21 -6.57
C THR A 50 9.10 11.95 -7.35
N GLY A 51 8.63 10.69 -7.36
CA GLY A 51 7.30 10.32 -7.81
C GLY A 51 6.32 10.54 -6.66
N PHE A 52 5.64 11.66 -6.65
CA PHE A 52 4.68 11.97 -5.58
C PHE A 52 3.39 11.17 -5.74
N VAL A 53 3.07 10.38 -4.72
CA VAL A 53 1.79 9.67 -4.62
C VAL A 53 0.97 10.31 -3.49
N PRO A 54 -0.25 10.81 -3.75
CA PRO A 54 -1.06 11.44 -2.73
C PRO A 54 -1.45 10.42 -1.65
N LYS A 55 -1.28 10.81 -0.39
CA LYS A 55 -1.67 9.95 0.73
C LYS A 55 -3.19 9.85 0.81
N PRO A 56 -3.79 8.63 0.83
CA PRO A 56 -5.23 8.47 0.89
C PRO A 56 -5.78 8.81 2.29
N ASP A 57 -6.96 9.40 2.35
CA ASP A 57 -7.69 9.55 3.62
C ASP A 57 -8.55 8.30 3.89
N LEU A 58 -8.05 7.44 4.73
CA LEU A 58 -8.72 6.19 5.12
C LEU A 58 -9.64 6.32 6.34
N LYS A 59 -9.82 7.51 6.91
CA LYS A 59 -10.60 7.68 8.16
C LYS A 59 -12.05 7.27 8.03
N ASN A 60 -12.62 7.52 6.84
CA ASN A 60 -14.01 7.19 6.54
C ASN A 60 -14.19 5.76 5.98
N LEU A 61 -13.09 5.08 5.62
CA LEU A 61 -13.11 3.75 5.02
C LEU A 61 -12.74 2.66 6.03
N LEU A 62 -11.85 2.97 6.97
CA LEU A 62 -11.30 2.01 7.92
C LEU A 62 -11.35 2.54 9.35
N SER A 63 -11.66 1.66 10.29
CA SER A 63 -11.57 1.96 11.72
C SER A 63 -10.13 2.30 12.14
N ARG A 64 -9.97 3.01 13.27
CA ARG A 64 -8.63 3.28 13.83
C ARG A 64 -7.84 1.99 14.08
N ARG A 65 -8.50 0.92 14.52
CA ARG A 65 -7.87 -0.37 14.80
C ARG A 65 -7.24 -0.99 13.55
N GLN A 66 -7.93 -0.90 12.41
CA GLN A 66 -7.41 -1.39 11.12
C GLN A 66 -6.24 -0.55 10.62
N ARG A 67 -6.29 0.78 10.80
CA ARG A 67 -5.26 1.69 10.30
C ARG A 67 -3.96 1.72 11.12
N ILE A 68 -4.01 1.35 12.41
CA ILE A 68 -2.84 1.51 13.33
C ILE A 68 -1.62 0.69 12.91
N SER A 69 -1.82 -0.43 12.24
CA SER A 69 -0.77 -1.33 11.74
C SER A 69 -0.40 -1.10 10.27
N MET A 70 -1.09 -0.20 9.57
CA MET A 70 -0.83 0.08 8.15
C MET A 70 0.37 1.02 8.01
N GLY A 71 1.36 0.58 7.24
CA GLY A 71 2.37 1.45 6.65
C GLY A 71 1.83 2.10 5.37
N GLU A 72 2.59 3.01 4.79
CA GLU A 72 2.20 3.72 3.57
C GLU A 72 1.91 2.75 2.41
N GLU A 73 2.70 1.71 2.26
CA GLU A 73 2.53 0.66 1.26
C GLU A 73 1.17 -0.05 1.41
N SER A 74 0.75 -0.29 2.66
CA SER A 74 -0.56 -0.89 2.95
C SER A 74 -1.73 0.03 2.61
N GLU A 75 -1.55 1.35 2.83
CA GLU A 75 -2.57 2.35 2.50
C GLU A 75 -2.80 2.42 0.98
N TYR A 76 -1.73 2.47 0.18
CA TYR A 76 -1.81 2.47 -1.29
C TYR A 76 -2.36 1.15 -1.83
N ALA A 77 -1.87 0.02 -1.31
CA ALA A 77 -2.34 -1.29 -1.71
C ALA A 77 -3.82 -1.51 -1.40
N TYR A 78 -4.31 -0.98 -0.27
CA TYR A 78 -5.73 -1.02 0.08
C TYR A 78 -6.59 -0.28 -0.95
N MET A 79 -6.20 0.94 -1.33
CA MET A 79 -6.92 1.71 -2.34
C MET A 79 -6.95 1.01 -3.69
N ALA A 80 -5.80 0.52 -4.16
CA ALA A 80 -5.72 -0.25 -5.40
C ALA A 80 -6.55 -1.53 -5.33
N THR A 81 -6.59 -2.22 -4.18
CA THR A 81 -7.37 -3.44 -4.00
C THR A 81 -8.88 -3.17 -4.08
N ILE A 82 -9.37 -2.09 -3.45
CA ILE A 82 -10.80 -1.71 -3.55
C ILE A 82 -11.18 -1.51 -5.01
N ASP A 83 -10.37 -0.77 -5.77
CA ASP A 83 -10.65 -0.49 -7.17
C ASP A 83 -10.62 -1.77 -8.02
N ALA A 84 -9.65 -2.67 -7.78
CA ALA A 84 -9.58 -3.96 -8.45
C ALA A 84 -10.82 -4.83 -8.17
N LEU A 85 -11.25 -4.93 -6.92
CA LEU A 85 -12.45 -5.68 -6.53
C LEU A 85 -13.71 -5.10 -7.15
N LYS A 86 -13.84 -3.77 -7.12
CA LYS A 86 -14.96 -3.05 -7.74
C LYS A 86 -15.00 -3.29 -9.24
N TYR A 87 -13.85 -3.19 -9.92
CA TYR A 87 -13.75 -3.44 -11.35
C TYR A 87 -14.10 -4.89 -11.71
N ALA A 88 -13.68 -5.84 -10.90
CA ALA A 88 -13.98 -7.26 -11.06
C ALA A 88 -15.42 -7.64 -10.70
N GLY A 89 -16.19 -6.74 -10.05
CA GLY A 89 -17.52 -7.05 -9.52
C GLY A 89 -17.49 -8.05 -8.34
N ILE A 90 -16.38 -8.13 -7.62
CA ILE A 90 -16.21 -9.03 -6.47
C ILE A 90 -16.66 -8.31 -5.21
N SER A 91 -17.70 -8.84 -4.55
CA SER A 91 -18.22 -8.33 -3.27
C SER A 91 -17.55 -8.99 -2.07
N GLN A 92 -17.79 -8.42 -0.87
CA GLN A 92 -17.33 -9.04 0.37
C GLN A 92 -18.02 -10.40 0.63
N GLU A 93 -19.29 -10.55 0.23
CA GLU A 93 -20.00 -11.83 0.33
C GLU A 93 -19.29 -12.91 -0.48
N PHE A 94 -18.88 -12.60 -1.71
CA PHE A 94 -18.10 -13.52 -2.53
C PHE A 94 -16.81 -13.96 -1.81
N ILE A 95 -16.08 -13.01 -1.21
CA ILE A 95 -14.85 -13.29 -0.45
C ILE A 95 -15.16 -14.14 0.79
N ASP A 96 -16.25 -13.86 1.50
CA ASP A 96 -16.64 -14.59 2.71
C ASP A 96 -17.09 -16.05 2.40
N GLU A 97 -17.59 -16.31 1.20
CA GLU A 97 -18.05 -17.62 0.76
C GLU A 97 -16.98 -18.48 0.05
N ASN A 98 -15.89 -17.86 -0.40
CA ASN A 98 -14.87 -18.52 -1.18
C ASN A 98 -13.49 -18.49 -0.49
N GLU A 99 -12.61 -19.38 -0.90
CA GLU A 99 -11.21 -19.38 -0.50
C GLU A 99 -10.43 -18.40 -1.39
N VAL A 100 -10.35 -17.15 -0.95
CA VAL A 100 -9.62 -16.08 -1.65
C VAL A 100 -8.27 -15.86 -0.97
N GLY A 101 -7.20 -15.94 -1.74
CA GLY A 101 -5.82 -15.71 -1.27
C GLY A 101 -5.28 -14.35 -1.69
N ILE A 102 -4.10 -14.02 -1.17
CA ILE A 102 -3.31 -12.85 -1.54
C ILE A 102 -1.86 -13.22 -1.77
N LEU A 103 -1.34 -12.81 -2.91
CA LEU A 103 0.09 -12.78 -3.22
C LEU A 103 0.47 -11.33 -3.48
N TYR A 104 1.46 -10.82 -2.76
CA TYR A 104 1.86 -9.42 -2.88
C TYR A 104 3.38 -9.29 -2.90
N GLY A 105 3.90 -8.53 -3.87
CA GLY A 105 5.31 -8.14 -3.92
C GLY A 105 5.55 -6.91 -3.05
N ASN A 106 6.37 -7.03 -2.02
CA ASN A 106 6.79 -5.89 -1.19
C ASN A 106 8.22 -6.10 -0.71
N ASP A 107 9.11 -5.20 -1.09
CA ASP A 107 10.54 -5.40 -0.89
C ASP A 107 11.12 -4.50 0.20
N SER A 108 10.55 -3.33 0.46
CA SER A 108 11.11 -2.39 1.44
C SER A 108 10.01 -1.63 2.20
N VAL A 109 10.22 -1.51 3.50
CA VAL A 109 9.40 -0.74 4.45
C VAL A 109 10.28 0.18 5.32
N SER A 110 11.33 0.70 4.74
CA SER A 110 12.37 1.47 5.46
C SER A 110 11.85 2.71 6.17
N GLN A 111 10.86 3.40 5.60
CA GLN A 111 10.30 4.62 6.19
C GLN A 111 9.77 4.38 7.61
N ALA A 112 8.98 3.33 7.82
CA ALA A 112 8.42 3.02 9.12
C ALA A 112 9.49 2.73 10.18
N VAL A 113 10.60 2.13 9.77
CA VAL A 113 11.76 1.87 10.65
C VAL A 113 12.46 3.18 11.02
N VAL A 114 12.69 4.05 10.04
CA VAL A 114 13.33 5.35 10.26
C VAL A 114 12.50 6.22 11.20
N GLU A 115 11.20 6.35 10.92
CA GLU A 115 10.27 7.11 11.79
C GLU A 115 10.27 6.59 13.22
N ALA A 116 10.24 5.27 13.42
CA ALA A 116 10.27 4.67 14.74
C ALA A 116 11.60 4.97 15.48
N ILE A 117 12.73 4.88 14.80
CA ILE A 117 14.04 5.20 15.36
C ILE A 117 14.14 6.68 15.72
N ASP A 118 13.66 7.58 14.85
CA ASP A 118 13.73 9.02 15.09
C ASP A 118 12.87 9.45 16.26
N ILE A 119 11.68 8.86 16.43
CA ILE A 119 10.85 9.08 17.63
C ILE A 119 11.64 8.72 18.90
N VAL A 120 12.29 7.56 18.93
CA VAL A 120 13.08 7.13 20.10
C VAL A 120 14.29 8.04 20.34
N ARG A 121 14.97 8.45 19.29
CA ARG A 121 16.13 9.36 19.36
C ARG A 121 15.73 10.73 19.92
N GLU A 122 14.62 11.28 19.44
CA GLU A 122 14.12 12.59 19.85
C GLU A 122 13.53 12.56 21.26
N LYS A 123 12.65 11.63 21.53
CA LYS A 123 11.88 11.58 22.79
C LYS A 123 12.59 10.83 23.90
N LYS A 124 13.65 10.07 23.59
CA LYS A 124 14.37 9.17 24.56
C LYS A 124 13.44 8.17 25.24
N ASP A 125 12.31 7.83 24.59
CA ASP A 125 11.27 6.95 25.08
C ASP A 125 10.63 6.16 23.92
N THR A 126 10.35 4.88 24.18
CA THR A 126 9.71 3.98 23.22
C THR A 126 8.17 4.02 23.28
N GLN A 127 7.56 4.61 24.30
CA GLN A 127 6.10 4.61 24.49
C GLN A 127 5.37 5.29 23.32
N LEU A 128 5.98 6.31 22.72
CA LEU A 128 5.39 7.06 21.61
C LEU A 128 5.44 6.34 20.26
N MET A 129 6.21 5.27 20.12
CA MET A 129 6.22 4.46 18.90
C MET A 129 4.85 3.81 18.64
N GLY A 130 4.14 3.47 19.72
CA GLY A 130 2.87 2.75 19.63
C GLY A 130 3.02 1.28 19.25
N SER A 131 1.99 0.49 19.54
CA SER A 131 1.98 -0.97 19.28
C SER A 131 1.96 -1.36 17.80
N GLY A 132 1.61 -0.42 16.92
CA GLY A 132 1.56 -0.66 15.47
C GLY A 132 2.92 -0.57 14.76
N ALA A 133 3.94 0.02 15.37
CA ALA A 133 5.22 0.30 14.71
C ALA A 133 5.91 -0.96 14.15
N ILE A 134 5.93 -2.04 14.94
CA ILE A 134 6.53 -3.31 14.50
C ILE A 134 5.82 -3.88 13.25
N PHE A 135 4.50 -3.80 13.18
CA PHE A 135 3.74 -4.32 12.05
C PHE A 135 3.99 -3.51 10.77
N LYS A 136 4.17 -2.19 10.91
CA LYS A 136 4.50 -1.31 9.78
C LYS A 136 5.88 -1.58 9.19
N SER A 137 6.82 -2.08 10.01
CA SER A 137 8.21 -2.34 9.60
C SER A 137 8.44 -3.72 8.94
N MET A 138 7.40 -4.56 8.86
CA MET A 138 7.51 -5.90 8.28
C MET A 138 7.24 -5.86 6.77
N ASN A 139 8.01 -6.59 5.96
CA ASN A 139 7.73 -6.72 4.52
C ASN A 139 6.33 -7.29 4.25
N SER A 140 5.80 -8.11 5.16
CA SER A 140 4.45 -8.67 5.09
C SER A 140 3.35 -7.71 5.56
N THR A 141 3.65 -6.44 5.85
CA THR A 141 2.66 -5.46 6.34
C THR A 141 1.44 -5.36 5.42
N VAL A 142 1.64 -5.41 4.10
CA VAL A 142 0.56 -5.32 3.13
C VAL A 142 -0.35 -6.54 3.19
N THR A 143 0.19 -7.74 3.05
CA THR A 143 -0.59 -8.99 3.04
C THR A 143 -1.31 -9.21 4.37
N MET A 144 -0.65 -8.91 5.50
CA MET A 144 -1.24 -8.99 6.83
C MET A 144 -2.46 -8.05 6.97
N ASN A 145 -2.30 -6.78 6.58
CA ASN A 145 -3.37 -5.80 6.69
C ASN A 145 -4.54 -6.11 5.74
N LEU A 146 -4.27 -6.38 4.46
CA LEU A 146 -5.31 -6.67 3.49
C LEU A 146 -6.05 -7.98 3.81
N ALA A 147 -5.32 -9.05 4.19
CA ALA A 147 -5.96 -10.30 4.58
C ALA A 147 -6.89 -10.12 5.79
N THR A 148 -6.49 -9.30 6.76
CA THR A 148 -7.31 -9.00 7.94
C THR A 148 -8.53 -8.14 7.59
N ILE A 149 -8.35 -7.11 6.77
CA ILE A 149 -9.41 -6.17 6.40
C ILE A 149 -10.50 -6.87 5.55
N PHE A 150 -10.07 -7.61 4.53
CA PHE A 150 -10.97 -8.32 3.61
C PHE A 150 -11.34 -9.73 4.08
N LYS A 151 -10.82 -10.19 5.24
CA LYS A 151 -11.06 -11.53 5.83
C LYS A 151 -10.67 -12.66 4.88
N LEU A 152 -9.55 -12.52 4.19
CA LEU A 152 -9.06 -13.52 3.25
C LEU A 152 -8.65 -14.80 4.00
N ARG A 153 -9.03 -15.96 3.48
CA ARG A 153 -8.82 -17.28 4.12
C ARG A 153 -7.93 -18.22 3.30
N GLY A 154 -7.60 -17.85 2.07
CA GLY A 154 -6.71 -18.60 1.22
C GLY A 154 -5.23 -18.34 1.50
N ILE A 155 -4.38 -18.68 0.56
CA ILE A 155 -2.92 -18.46 0.64
C ILE A 155 -2.63 -16.99 0.89
N ASN A 156 -1.76 -16.72 1.87
CA ASN A 156 -1.28 -15.38 2.18
C ASN A 156 0.25 -15.37 2.12
N MET A 157 0.81 -14.79 1.08
CA MET A 157 2.26 -14.77 0.86
C MET A 157 2.73 -13.38 0.43
N THR A 158 3.83 -12.94 1.03
CA THR A 158 4.60 -11.79 0.56
C THR A 158 5.84 -12.29 -0.17
N ILE A 159 6.07 -11.76 -1.37
CA ILE A 159 7.27 -12.03 -2.16
C ILE A 159 8.16 -10.80 -2.04
N SER A 160 9.37 -11.02 -1.55
CA SER A 160 10.44 -10.02 -1.49
C SER A 160 11.59 -10.55 -2.34
N ALA A 161 11.86 -9.90 -3.44
CA ALA A 161 12.88 -10.30 -4.38
C ALA A 161 13.45 -9.02 -5.02
N ALA A 162 14.40 -8.39 -4.32
CA ALA A 162 15.12 -7.24 -4.83
C ALA A 162 15.81 -7.60 -6.16
N CYS A 163 15.81 -6.65 -7.10
CA CYS A 163 16.35 -6.71 -8.46
C CYS A 163 17.27 -7.89 -8.79
#